data_918294286a24712c16c124b8f3cea950
#
_entry.id   918294286a24712c16c124b8f3cea950
#
_cell.length_a   1.000
_cell.length_b   1.000
_cell.length_c   1.000
_cell.angle_alpha   90.00
_cell.angle_beta   90.00
_cell.angle_gamma   90.00
#
_symmetry.space_group_name_H-M   'P 1'
#
loop_
_entity.id
_entity.type
_entity.pdbx_description
1 polymer ?
#
loop_
_entity_poly.entity_id
_entity_poly.type
_entity_poly.pdbx_seq_one_letter_code
_entity_poly.pdbx_strand_id
1 'polypeptide(L)'
;MSNKFIEKTHEEPKKFTYIVKTGDPKSLLNVRSTPEVRPSNVIGSLHSGDKVETTAKLDRSNEFTAIKFTDGDRSGTAFVMTSKLE
;
A
#
# COMPACT_ATOMS: atom_id res chain seq x y z
N MET A 1 15.33 29.74 18.15
CA MET A 1 15.24 29.02 18.60
C MET A 1 14.93 27.83 17.98
N SER A 2 14.51 27.05 18.40
CA SER A 2 14.34 25.74 17.98
C SER A 2 13.27 25.53 16.98
N ASN A 3 12.67 26.56 16.53
CA ASN A 3 11.62 26.40 15.60
C ASN A 3 12.01 25.75 14.34
N LYS A 4 13.24 25.92 13.95
CA LYS A 4 13.65 25.34 12.73
C LYS A 4 13.70 23.87 12.78
N PHE A 5 14.05 23.35 13.93
CA PHE A 5 14.02 21.95 14.07
C PHE A 5 12.65 21.42 14.01
N ILE A 6 11.73 22.17 14.55
CA ILE A 6 10.36 21.74 14.53
C ILE A 6 9.86 21.63 13.14
N GLU A 7 10.27 22.50 12.27
CA GLU A 7 9.85 22.40 10.90
C GLU A 7 10.29 21.12 10.26
N LYS A 8 11.50 20.72 10.55
CA LYS A 8 11.95 19.47 9.99
C LYS A 8 11.19 18.30 10.52
N THR A 9 10.91 18.33 11.78
CA THR A 9 10.20 17.22 12.36
C THR A 9 8.76 17.17 11.91
N HIS A 10 8.26 18.25 11.34
CA HIS A 10 6.90 18.28 10.87
C HIS A 10 6.78 17.99 9.39
N GLU A 11 7.86 17.67 8.76
CA GLU A 11 7.79 17.26 7.38
C GLU A 11 6.90 16.05 7.27
N GLU A 12 6.01 16.09 6.33
CA GLU A 12 5.14 14.94 6.11
C GLU A 12 5.93 13.83 5.46
N PRO A 13 5.65 12.59 5.81
CA PRO A 13 6.29 11.48 5.14
C PRO A 13 5.98 11.52 3.65
N LYS A 14 6.93 11.08 2.88
CA LYS A 14 6.71 11.00 1.44
C LYS A 14 5.65 9.98 1.14
N LYS A 15 4.80 10.31 0.19
CA LYS A 15 3.78 9.39 -0.26
C LYS A 15 4.05 9.02 -1.70
N PHE A 16 3.94 7.76 -1.98
CA PHE A 16 4.10 7.24 -3.33
C PHE A 16 2.79 6.61 -3.74
N THR A 17 2.40 6.84 -4.98
CA THR A 17 1.17 6.27 -5.51
C THR A 17 1.53 5.30 -6.62
N TYR A 18 0.96 4.11 -6.55
CA TYR A 18 1.18 3.09 -7.56
C TYR A 18 -0.17 2.61 -8.07
N ILE A 19 -0.15 2.00 -9.23
CA ILE A 19 -1.37 1.53 -9.88
C ILE A 19 -1.38 0.02 -9.85
N VAL A 20 -2.53 -0.56 -9.52
CA VAL A 20 -2.71 -2.01 -9.51
C VAL A 20 -2.81 -2.49 -10.95
N LYS A 21 -1.99 -3.48 -11.28
CA LYS A 21 -2.03 -4.11 -12.59
C LYS A 21 -2.00 -5.60 -12.41
N THR A 22 -3.13 -6.22 -12.63
CA THR A 22 -3.27 -7.66 -12.45
C THR A 22 -3.02 -8.43 -13.74
N GLY A 23 -2.91 -7.73 -14.87
CA GLY A 23 -2.76 -8.40 -16.16
C GLY A 23 -4.07 -8.83 -16.78
N ASP A 24 -5.15 -8.78 -16.02
CA ASP A 24 -6.47 -9.17 -16.49
C ASP A 24 -7.48 -8.26 -15.81
N PRO A 25 -8.31 -7.52 -16.56
CA PRO A 25 -9.26 -6.59 -15.94
C PRO A 25 -10.27 -7.29 -15.04
N LYS A 26 -10.43 -8.58 -15.15
CA LYS A 26 -11.35 -9.32 -14.30
C LYS A 26 -10.69 -9.88 -13.05
N SER A 27 -9.37 -9.86 -12.98
CA SER A 27 -8.66 -10.37 -11.82
C SER A 27 -8.58 -9.32 -10.74
N LEU A 28 -8.64 -9.75 -9.50
CA LEU A 28 -8.55 -8.88 -8.34
C LEU A 28 -7.23 -9.10 -7.64
N LEU A 29 -6.74 -8.04 -7.01
CA LEU A 29 -5.57 -8.12 -6.16
C LEU A 29 -6.03 -8.20 -4.72
N ASN A 30 -5.66 -9.27 -4.02
CA ASN A 30 -6.06 -9.42 -2.62
C ASN A 30 -5.29 -8.46 -1.73
N VAL A 31 -6.00 -7.80 -0.83
CA VAL A 31 -5.42 -6.95 0.19
C VAL A 31 -5.37 -7.79 1.46
N ARG A 32 -4.20 -7.89 2.06
CA ARG A 32 -3.97 -8.80 3.17
C ARG A 32 -3.55 -8.05 4.42
N SER A 33 -3.88 -8.60 5.56
CA SER A 33 -3.51 -8.00 6.84
C SER A 33 -2.07 -8.27 7.20
N THR A 34 -1.46 -9.29 6.61
CA THR A 34 -0.05 -9.64 6.86
C THR A 34 0.62 -9.93 5.52
N PRO A 35 1.96 -9.82 5.44
CA PRO A 35 2.66 -10.05 4.18
C PRO A 35 2.87 -11.54 3.91
N GLU A 36 1.77 -12.27 3.81
CA GLU A 36 1.80 -13.71 3.58
C GLU A 36 0.61 -14.09 2.71
N VAL A 37 0.70 -15.22 2.06
CA VAL A 37 -0.40 -15.74 1.27
C VAL A 37 -1.17 -16.74 2.13
N ARG A 38 -2.25 -16.27 2.72
CA ARG A 38 -3.12 -17.11 3.56
C ARG A 38 -4.57 -16.75 3.30
N PRO A 39 -5.46 -17.73 3.24
CA PRO A 39 -6.88 -17.41 3.02
C PRO A 39 -7.46 -16.56 4.15
N SER A 40 -6.94 -16.73 5.37
CA SER A 40 -7.51 -16.06 6.53
C SER A 40 -7.06 -14.61 6.67
N ASN A 41 -6.08 -14.16 5.90
CA ASN A 41 -5.60 -12.79 6.04
C ASN A 41 -6.09 -11.84 4.94
N VAL A 42 -6.96 -12.28 4.07
CA VAL A 42 -7.51 -11.43 3.03
C VAL A 42 -8.58 -10.53 3.63
N ILE A 43 -8.36 -9.23 3.60
CA ILE A 43 -9.26 -8.26 4.20
C ILE A 43 -9.96 -7.38 3.16
N GLY A 44 -9.60 -7.53 1.90
CA GLY A 44 -10.24 -6.77 0.82
C GLY A 44 -9.65 -7.15 -0.50
N SER A 45 -10.06 -6.42 -1.52
CA SER A 45 -9.55 -6.65 -2.88
C SER A 45 -9.54 -5.34 -3.64
N LEU A 46 -8.68 -5.30 -4.66
CA LEU A 46 -8.55 -4.14 -5.53
C LEU A 46 -8.66 -4.61 -6.96
N HIS A 47 -9.13 -3.71 -7.81
CA HIS A 47 -9.25 -3.98 -9.24
C HIS A 47 -8.04 -3.43 -9.97
N SER A 48 -7.77 -3.98 -11.13
CA SER A 48 -6.75 -3.44 -12.00
C SER A 48 -7.10 -2.00 -12.34
N GLY A 49 -6.14 -1.10 -12.19
CA GLY A 49 -6.36 0.33 -12.40
C GLY A 49 -6.57 1.11 -11.11
N ASP A 50 -6.83 0.43 -10.01
CA ASP A 50 -6.96 1.12 -8.73
C ASP A 50 -5.61 1.66 -8.30
N LYS A 51 -5.66 2.74 -7.51
CA LYS A 51 -4.44 3.37 -6.99
C LYS A 51 -4.25 3.02 -5.54
N VAL A 52 -2.99 2.84 -5.15
CA VAL A 52 -2.64 2.58 -3.76
C VAL A 52 -1.59 3.58 -3.32
N GLU A 53 -1.60 3.93 -2.06
CA GLU A 53 -0.62 4.84 -1.48
C GLU A 53 0.29 4.09 -0.55
N THR A 54 1.58 4.40 -0.61
CA THR A 54 2.56 3.83 0.29
C THR A 54 3.43 4.95 0.85
N THR A 55 4.12 4.67 1.94
CA THR A 55 5.06 5.63 2.51
C THR A 55 6.49 5.30 2.11
N ALA A 56 6.69 4.20 1.38
CA ALA A 56 8.01 3.77 0.96
C ALA A 56 8.00 3.51 -0.53
N LYS A 57 9.13 3.78 -1.16
CA LYS A 57 9.27 3.53 -2.59
C LYS A 57 9.14 2.04 -2.84
N LEU A 58 8.53 1.71 -3.98
CA LEU A 58 8.33 0.33 -4.37
C LEU A 58 9.67 -0.38 -4.53
N ASP A 59 9.80 -1.54 -3.93
CA ASP A 59 11.03 -2.33 -3.98
C ASP A 59 10.67 -3.71 -4.52
N ARG A 60 11.12 -4.00 -5.72
CA ARG A 60 10.79 -5.25 -6.39
C ARG A 60 11.41 -6.48 -5.72
N SER A 61 12.35 -6.28 -4.81
CA SER A 61 12.93 -7.39 -4.08
C SER A 61 12.02 -7.87 -2.95
N ASN A 62 11.02 -7.06 -2.58
CA ASN A 62 10.03 -7.46 -1.58
C ASN A 62 8.85 -8.12 -2.27
N GLU A 63 8.42 -9.24 -1.72
CA GLU A 63 7.27 -9.93 -2.28
C GLU A 63 5.98 -9.16 -2.04
N PHE A 64 5.88 -8.51 -0.90
CA PHE A 64 4.70 -7.74 -0.52
C PHE A 64 5.06 -6.29 -0.26
N THR A 65 4.13 -5.41 -0.54
CA THR A 65 4.28 -3.97 -0.32
C THR A 65 3.22 -3.53 0.68
N ALA A 66 3.66 -2.78 1.69
CA ALA A 66 2.74 -2.20 2.67
C ALA A 66 2.05 -0.99 2.03
N ILE A 67 0.74 -0.94 2.12
CA ILE A 67 -0.04 0.16 1.57
C ILE A 67 -0.97 0.70 2.65
N LYS A 68 -1.42 1.92 2.42
CA LYS A 68 -2.45 2.50 3.26
C LYS A 68 -3.80 1.97 2.79
N PHE A 69 -4.54 1.35 3.68
CA PHE A 69 -5.82 0.76 3.34
C PHE A 69 -6.90 1.35 4.21
N THR A 70 -7.98 1.76 3.58
CA THR A 70 -9.12 2.35 4.28
C THR A 70 -10.34 1.49 4.05
N ASP A 71 -11.04 1.19 5.14
CA ASP A 71 -12.27 0.40 5.08
C ASP A 71 -13.28 1.12 5.95
N GLY A 72 -14.15 1.90 5.32
CA GLY A 72 -15.10 2.72 6.05
C GLY A 72 -14.40 3.78 6.84
N ASP A 73 -14.62 3.79 8.15
CA ASP A 73 -14.00 4.77 9.05
C ASP A 73 -12.63 4.33 9.53
N ARG A 74 -12.20 3.14 9.18
CA ARG A 74 -10.93 2.60 9.65
C ARG A 74 -9.87 2.76 8.58
N SER A 75 -8.68 3.11 9.02
CA SER A 75 -7.54 3.14 8.11
C SER A 75 -6.39 2.43 8.82
N GLY A 76 -5.53 1.83 8.04
CA GLY A 76 -4.39 1.12 8.59
C GLY A 76 -3.48 0.64 7.49
N THR A 77 -2.53 -0.19 7.87
CA THR A 77 -1.57 -0.75 6.93
C THR A 77 -2.07 -2.12 6.49
N ALA A 78 -1.97 -2.35 5.19
CA ALA A 78 -2.27 -3.65 4.62
C ALA A 78 -1.17 -4.00 3.64
N PHE A 79 -1.22 -5.19 3.07
CA PHE A 79 -0.15 -5.69 2.21
C PHE A 79 -0.73 -6.23 0.92
N VAL A 80 -0.04 -5.93 -0.17
CA VAL A 80 -0.41 -6.47 -1.49
C VAL A 80 0.85 -6.97 -2.17
N MET A 81 0.69 -7.84 -3.13
CA MET A 81 1.85 -8.38 -3.86
C MET A 81 2.50 -7.28 -4.69
N THR A 82 3.79 -7.13 -4.50
CA THR A 82 4.58 -6.11 -5.19
C THR A 82 4.51 -6.27 -6.70
N SER A 83 4.49 -7.50 -7.18
CA SER A 83 4.48 -7.75 -8.61
C SER A 83 3.22 -7.27 -9.32
N LYS A 84 2.18 -6.93 -8.56
CA LYS A 84 0.92 -6.44 -9.12
C LYS A 84 0.82 -4.92 -9.07
N LEU A 85 1.88 -4.24 -8.70
CA LEU A 85 1.90 -2.77 -8.64
C LEU A 85 2.82 -2.22 -9.71
N GLU A 86 2.46 -1.02 -10.18
CA GLU A 86 3.24 -0.36 -11.21
C GLU A 86 3.34 1.14 -10.99
#